data_24fec10f8805cdae702a348f44fae044
#
_entry.id   24fec10f8805cdae702a348f44fae044
#
_cell.length_a   1.000
_cell.length_b   1.000
_cell.length_c   1.000
_cell.angle_alpha   90.00
_cell.angle_beta   90.00
_cell.angle_gamma   90.00
#
_symmetry.space_group_name_H-M   'P 1'
#
loop_
_entity.id
_entity.type
_entity.pdbx_description
1 polymer ?
#
loop_
_entity_poly.entity_id
_entity_poly.type
_entity_poly.pdbx_seq_one_letter_code
_entity_poly.pdbx_strand_id
1 'polypeptide(L)'
;MTDQKNNQTLLPAITELSDQLYKIIADAFDNTFRGYLHGADVKKNSKYFLIKSGLPHPIANLLITRNQNDIGLLSEGVESLCSDEFPSGVVCLGQVSNKAVKLLEDRGFQLAEEMPAMAIDLQVMTEATLSGDYTIQQVGADEHDLWVDTFAKGYELPREFANRFGPGNVPSIAKETEEYRYYVVFKNDLPVSTSLDIIRDGIVEVYCI
;
A
#
# COMPACT_ATOMS: atom_id res chain seq x y z
N MET A 1 -29.13 14.18 -34.76
CA MET A 1 -28.31 14.69 -33.64
C MET A 1 -29.01 14.33 -32.36
N THR A 2 -28.67 13.20 -31.78
CA THR A 2 -29.23 12.71 -30.53
C THR A 2 -28.13 12.75 -29.48
N ASP A 3 -28.29 13.70 -28.55
CA ASP A 3 -27.45 13.82 -27.37
C ASP A 3 -27.51 12.54 -26.51
N GLN A 4 -26.49 11.72 -26.57
CA GLN A 4 -26.25 10.70 -25.55
C GLN A 4 -25.73 11.40 -24.29
N LYS A 5 -26.64 11.66 -23.34
CA LYS A 5 -26.28 12.00 -21.97
C LYS A 5 -25.55 10.81 -21.36
N ASN A 6 -24.24 10.95 -21.13
CA ASN A 6 -23.48 10.07 -20.27
C ASN A 6 -24.08 10.11 -18.86
N ASN A 7 -24.90 9.12 -18.53
CA ASN A 7 -25.28 8.83 -17.15
C ASN A 7 -24.07 8.15 -16.47
N GLN A 8 -23.13 8.95 -15.99
CA GLN A 8 -22.21 8.48 -14.96
C GLN A 8 -23.03 8.34 -13.68
N THR A 9 -23.39 7.10 -13.35
CA THR A 9 -23.90 6.77 -12.03
C THR A 9 -22.70 6.90 -11.06
N LEU A 10 -22.58 8.05 -10.42
CA LEU A 10 -21.69 8.21 -9.27
C LEU A 10 -22.17 7.20 -8.22
N LEU A 11 -21.33 6.22 -7.91
CA LEU A 11 -21.54 5.36 -6.76
C LEU A 11 -21.70 6.27 -5.53
N PRO A 12 -22.68 6.00 -4.63
CA PRO A 12 -22.82 6.79 -3.43
C PRO A 12 -21.51 6.78 -2.68
N ALA A 13 -21.00 7.95 -2.30
CA ALA A 13 -19.86 8.06 -1.43
C ALA A 13 -20.17 7.23 -0.17
N ILE A 14 -19.33 6.24 0.12
CA ILE A 14 -19.41 5.50 1.39
C ILE A 14 -19.01 6.49 2.46
N THR A 15 -19.98 7.11 3.09
CA THR A 15 -19.80 8.18 4.08
C THR A 15 -19.33 7.67 5.44
N GLU A 16 -19.48 6.36 5.70
CA GLU A 16 -18.95 5.70 6.91
C GLU A 16 -18.49 4.28 6.54
N LEU A 17 -17.18 4.04 6.64
CA LEU A 17 -16.68 2.67 6.68
C LEU A 17 -17.20 2.03 7.97
N SER A 18 -17.84 0.85 7.86
CA SER A 18 -18.10 0.07 9.07
C SER A 18 -16.77 -0.25 9.77
N ASP A 19 -16.79 -0.29 11.10
CA ASP A 19 -15.59 -0.63 11.90
C ASP A 19 -14.93 -1.94 11.43
N GLN A 20 -15.73 -2.87 10.92
CA GLN A 20 -15.26 -4.12 10.36
C GLN A 20 -14.47 -3.92 9.07
N LEU A 21 -14.94 -3.10 8.15
CA LEU A 21 -14.26 -2.83 6.88
C LEU A 21 -12.97 -2.03 7.10
N TYR A 22 -13.02 -1.04 8.01
CA TYR A 22 -11.83 -0.33 8.45
C TYR A 22 -10.77 -1.28 9.01
N LYS A 23 -11.19 -2.22 9.87
CA LYS A 23 -10.29 -3.23 10.45
C LYS A 23 -9.66 -4.11 9.37
N ILE A 24 -10.45 -4.57 8.40
CA ILE A 24 -9.98 -5.39 7.28
C ILE A 24 -8.88 -4.64 6.50
N ILE A 25 -9.16 -3.40 6.07
CA ILE A 25 -8.21 -2.58 5.31
C ILE A 25 -6.91 -2.36 6.12
N ALA A 26 -7.06 -2.03 7.39
CA ALA A 26 -5.89 -1.76 8.23
C ALA A 26 -5.06 -3.01 8.52
N ASP A 27 -5.70 -4.18 8.71
CA ASP A 27 -5.00 -5.45 8.88
C ASP A 27 -4.29 -5.89 7.59
N ALA A 28 -4.92 -5.66 6.43
CA ALA A 28 -4.35 -5.91 5.12
C ALA A 28 -3.06 -5.10 4.92
N PHE A 29 -3.13 -3.79 5.12
CA PHE A 29 -1.99 -2.88 5.02
C PHE A 29 -0.83 -3.29 5.96
N ASP A 30 -1.12 -3.53 7.25
CA ASP A 30 -0.12 -3.96 8.24
C ASP A 30 0.58 -5.25 7.81
N ASN A 31 -0.17 -6.25 7.31
CA ASN A 31 0.36 -7.54 6.94
C ASN A 31 1.26 -7.47 5.71
N THR A 32 0.87 -6.69 4.71
CA THR A 32 1.63 -6.52 3.46
C THR A 32 2.97 -5.87 3.73
N PHE A 33 3.00 -4.74 4.41
CA PHE A 33 4.27 -4.07 4.73
C PHE A 33 5.19 -4.92 5.59
N ARG A 34 4.66 -5.66 6.55
CA ARG A 34 5.45 -6.61 7.34
C ARG A 34 6.07 -7.70 6.49
N GLY A 35 5.33 -8.21 5.52
CA GLY A 35 5.79 -9.26 4.63
C GLY A 35 7.01 -8.83 3.82
N TYR A 36 6.90 -7.73 3.11
CA TYR A 36 7.93 -7.26 2.18
C TYR A 36 9.13 -6.60 2.84
N LEU A 37 8.99 -6.09 4.03
CA LEU A 37 10.10 -5.50 4.80
C LEU A 37 10.67 -6.49 5.83
N HIS A 38 10.65 -7.78 5.52
CA HIS A 38 11.27 -8.81 6.37
C HIS A 38 12.78 -8.54 6.52
N GLY A 39 13.31 -8.84 7.70
CA GLY A 39 14.68 -8.47 8.08
C GLY A 39 14.80 -7.07 8.70
N ALA A 40 13.72 -6.27 8.66
CA ALA A 40 13.59 -5.06 9.44
C ALA A 40 13.39 -5.39 10.94
N ASP A 41 13.80 -4.46 11.80
CA ASP A 41 13.37 -4.49 13.20
C ASP A 41 11.89 -4.10 13.25
N VAL A 42 11.03 -5.07 13.55
CA VAL A 42 9.58 -4.89 13.59
C VAL A 42 9.11 -4.94 15.03
N LYS A 43 8.63 -3.81 15.54
CA LYS A 43 7.96 -3.73 16.84
C LYS A 43 6.46 -3.58 16.63
N LYS A 44 5.71 -4.58 17.10
CA LYS A 44 4.26 -4.54 17.13
C LYS A 44 3.78 -4.45 18.57
N ASN A 45 3.06 -3.39 18.88
CA ASN A 45 2.18 -3.39 20.06
C ASN A 45 0.71 -3.32 19.59
N SER A 46 -0.24 -3.37 20.51
CA SER A 46 -1.67 -3.32 20.18
C SER A 46 -2.13 -1.98 19.59
N LYS A 47 -1.27 -0.98 19.51
CA LYS A 47 -1.62 0.41 19.25
C LYS A 47 -0.93 1.00 18.04
N TYR A 48 0.26 0.52 17.71
CA TYR A 48 0.99 0.89 16.48
C TYR A 48 1.90 -0.22 16.01
N PHE A 49 2.34 -0.10 14.79
CA PHE A 49 3.26 -0.98 14.12
C PHE A 49 4.48 -0.17 13.66
N LEU A 50 5.67 -0.58 14.04
CA LEU A 50 6.91 0.09 13.71
C LEU A 50 7.79 -0.83 12.86
N ILE A 51 8.24 -0.34 11.73
CA ILE A 51 9.17 -1.03 10.83
C ILE A 51 10.43 -0.19 10.69
N LYS A 52 11.59 -0.77 10.93
CA LYS A 52 12.90 -0.17 10.70
C LYS A 52 13.73 -1.09 9.83
N SER A 53 13.77 -0.84 8.53
CA SER A 53 14.53 -1.67 7.59
C SER A 53 16.00 -1.26 7.45
N GLY A 54 16.34 -0.04 7.90
CA GLY A 54 17.67 0.54 7.71
C GLY A 54 17.96 0.99 6.27
N LEU A 55 16.97 0.95 5.38
CA LEU A 55 17.12 1.50 4.03
C LEU A 55 16.93 3.02 4.04
N PRO A 56 17.64 3.76 3.21
CA PRO A 56 17.56 5.23 3.18
C PRO A 56 16.34 5.73 2.40
N HIS A 57 15.14 5.25 2.77
CA HIS A 57 13.87 5.63 2.14
C HIS A 57 12.74 5.70 3.18
N PRO A 58 11.89 6.75 3.16
CA PRO A 58 10.84 6.92 4.16
C PRO A 58 9.86 5.75 4.27
N ILE A 59 9.45 5.16 3.14
CA ILE A 59 8.53 4.00 3.11
C ILE A 59 9.16 2.74 3.72
N ALA A 60 10.48 2.67 3.81
CA ALA A 60 11.19 1.53 4.39
C ALA A 60 11.32 1.61 5.91
N ASN A 61 11.04 2.76 6.51
CA ASN A 61 11.08 2.99 7.95
C ASN A 61 9.78 3.68 8.36
N LEU A 62 8.79 2.90 8.77
CA LEU A 62 7.43 3.36 8.96
C LEU A 62 6.94 3.16 10.39
N LEU A 63 6.26 4.16 10.90
CA LEU A 63 5.28 4.03 11.97
C LEU A 63 3.88 3.98 11.35
N ILE A 64 3.17 2.87 11.53
CA ILE A 64 1.79 2.72 11.09
C ILE A 64 0.90 2.70 12.34
N THR A 65 -0.04 3.63 12.44
CA THR A 65 -0.88 3.77 13.64
C THR A 65 -2.36 3.92 13.28
N ARG A 66 -3.20 3.32 14.14
CA ARG A 66 -4.67 3.48 14.15
C ARG A 66 -5.13 4.36 15.30
N ASN A 67 -4.21 4.73 16.18
CA ASN A 67 -4.46 5.53 17.37
C ASN A 67 -3.73 6.88 17.31
N GLN A 68 -3.64 7.45 16.10
CA GLN A 68 -2.93 8.71 15.86
C GLN A 68 -3.43 9.89 16.67
N ASN A 69 -4.64 9.82 17.19
CA ASN A 69 -5.23 10.87 18.02
C ASN A 69 -4.92 10.71 19.52
N ASP A 70 -4.35 9.58 19.95
CA ASP A 70 -3.70 9.44 21.25
C ASP A 70 -2.28 10.02 21.17
N ILE A 71 -2.15 11.27 21.58
CA ILE A 71 -0.91 12.05 21.42
C ILE A 71 0.27 11.43 22.17
N GLY A 72 0.02 10.78 23.31
CA GLY A 72 1.07 10.11 24.09
C GLY A 72 1.66 8.93 23.33
N LEU A 73 0.78 8.09 22.76
CA LEU A 73 1.18 6.94 21.95
C LEU A 73 1.84 7.34 20.65
N LEU A 74 1.31 8.36 19.97
CA LEU A 74 1.91 8.87 18.74
C LEU A 74 3.32 9.40 19.02
N SER A 75 3.51 10.16 20.12
CA SER A 75 4.84 10.66 20.51
C SER A 75 5.82 9.52 20.79
N GLU A 76 5.41 8.50 21.55
CA GLU A 76 6.23 7.32 21.82
C GLU A 76 6.67 6.61 20.54
N GLY A 77 5.70 6.38 19.63
CA GLY A 77 5.98 5.73 18.34
C GLY A 77 6.95 6.55 17.48
N VAL A 78 6.73 7.86 17.39
CA VAL A 78 7.59 8.79 16.64
C VAL A 78 8.99 8.86 17.25
N GLU A 79 9.12 8.92 18.56
CA GLU A 79 10.43 8.90 19.23
C GLU A 79 11.19 7.60 18.93
N SER A 80 10.50 6.46 18.97
CA SER A 80 11.10 5.19 18.60
C SER A 80 11.48 5.12 17.12
N LEU A 81 10.65 5.69 16.21
CA LEU A 81 10.93 5.75 14.78
C LEU A 81 12.19 6.60 14.49
N CYS A 82 12.27 7.78 15.10
CA CYS A 82 13.34 8.75 14.89
C CYS A 82 14.63 8.45 15.67
N SER A 83 14.73 7.30 16.36
CA SER A 83 15.96 6.95 17.09
C SER A 83 17.12 6.63 16.15
N ASP A 84 16.87 6.39 14.88
CA ASP A 84 17.87 6.14 13.84
C ASP A 84 17.89 7.33 12.87
N GLU A 85 19.02 7.54 12.18
CA GLU A 85 19.21 8.66 11.25
C GLU A 85 18.62 8.42 9.85
N PHE A 86 17.80 7.38 9.68
CA PHE A 86 17.21 7.07 8.37
C PHE A 86 15.97 7.92 8.09
N PRO A 87 15.75 8.29 6.82
CA PRO A 87 14.48 8.86 6.40
C PRO A 87 13.32 7.95 6.81
N SER A 88 12.28 8.53 7.39
CA SER A 88 11.17 7.76 7.95
C SER A 88 9.83 8.42 7.68
N GLY A 89 8.77 7.62 7.71
CA GLY A 89 7.40 8.03 7.46
C GLY A 89 6.44 7.61 8.56
N VAL A 90 5.35 8.35 8.70
CA VAL A 90 4.25 8.01 9.59
C VAL A 90 2.98 7.85 8.76
N VAL A 91 2.36 6.68 8.86
CA VAL A 91 1.08 6.37 8.23
C VAL A 91 0.01 6.37 9.30
N CYS A 92 -0.89 7.33 9.21
CA CYS A 92 -2.06 7.45 10.07
C CYS A 92 -3.27 6.84 9.37
N LEU A 93 -3.81 5.75 9.89
CA LEU A 93 -4.98 5.10 9.32
C LEU A 93 -6.26 5.76 9.87
N GLY A 94 -6.93 6.55 9.03
CA GLY A 94 -8.12 7.30 9.38
C GLY A 94 -7.87 8.79 9.66
N GLN A 95 -8.85 9.45 10.27
CA GLN A 95 -8.79 10.89 10.51
C GLN A 95 -7.70 11.28 11.52
N VAL A 96 -7.01 12.37 11.21
CA VAL A 96 -5.92 12.90 12.03
C VAL A 96 -6.35 14.22 12.65
N SER A 97 -6.23 14.34 13.96
CA SER A 97 -6.55 15.59 14.67
C SER A 97 -5.48 16.66 14.46
N ASN A 98 -5.85 17.93 14.58
CA ASN A 98 -4.89 19.04 14.51
C ASN A 98 -3.75 18.91 15.53
N LYS A 99 -4.00 18.27 16.67
CA LYS A 99 -2.96 18.04 17.70
C LYS A 99 -1.94 17.01 17.21
N ALA A 100 -2.39 15.97 16.53
CA ALA A 100 -1.50 14.95 15.96
C ALA A 100 -0.69 15.53 14.81
N VAL A 101 -1.33 16.28 13.90
CA VAL A 101 -0.64 17.01 12.82
C VAL A 101 0.47 17.89 13.40
N LYS A 102 0.12 18.74 14.38
CA LYS A 102 1.11 19.62 15.00
C LYS A 102 2.26 18.86 15.66
N LEU A 103 2.01 17.76 16.34
CA LEU A 103 3.06 16.92 16.92
C LEU A 103 4.04 16.41 15.84
N LEU A 104 3.51 15.95 14.70
CA LEU A 104 4.32 15.45 13.60
C LEU A 104 5.14 16.59 12.95
N GLU A 105 4.52 17.75 12.73
CA GLU A 105 5.21 18.93 12.19
C GLU A 105 6.33 19.42 13.14
N ASP A 106 6.07 19.46 14.45
CA ASP A 106 7.06 19.84 15.47
C ASP A 106 8.25 18.86 15.52
N ARG A 107 8.10 17.64 14.99
CA ARG A 107 9.14 16.62 14.83
C ARG A 107 9.75 16.58 13.42
N GLY A 108 9.40 17.53 12.55
CA GLY A 108 9.95 17.69 11.20
C GLY A 108 9.29 16.85 10.12
N PHE A 109 8.18 16.17 10.42
CA PHE A 109 7.40 15.49 9.38
C PHE A 109 6.58 16.50 8.59
N GLN A 110 6.40 16.21 7.31
CA GLN A 110 5.54 16.99 6.41
C GLN A 110 4.49 16.05 5.82
N LEU A 111 3.28 16.58 5.59
CA LEU A 111 2.26 15.82 4.87
C LEU A 111 2.75 15.57 3.45
N ALA A 112 2.93 14.30 3.12
CA ALA A 112 3.35 13.89 1.78
C ALA A 112 2.13 13.67 0.89
N GLU A 113 1.16 12.89 1.36
CA GLU A 113 0.00 12.47 0.57
C GLU A 113 -1.15 12.01 1.46
N GLU A 114 -2.38 12.16 0.96
CA GLU A 114 -3.56 11.48 1.48
C GLU A 114 -3.95 10.37 0.50
N MET A 115 -3.77 9.12 0.93
CA MET A 115 -4.09 7.96 0.12
C MET A 115 -5.49 7.45 0.43
N PRO A 116 -6.43 7.45 -0.53
CA PRO A 116 -7.74 6.85 -0.32
C PRO A 116 -7.61 5.32 -0.29
N ALA A 117 -8.13 4.70 0.77
CA ALA A 117 -8.34 3.26 0.77
C ALA A 117 -9.72 2.95 0.18
N MET A 118 -9.77 2.06 -0.78
CA MET A 118 -11.00 1.65 -1.46
C MET A 118 -11.25 0.17 -1.24
N ALA A 119 -12.52 -0.20 -1.10
CA ALA A 119 -12.93 -1.60 -1.04
C ALA A 119 -14.21 -1.79 -1.86
N ILE A 120 -14.33 -2.95 -2.48
CA ILE A 120 -15.51 -3.35 -3.25
C ILE A 120 -15.85 -4.81 -2.94
N ASP A 121 -17.14 -5.11 -2.85
CA ASP A 121 -17.61 -6.48 -2.84
C ASP A 121 -17.54 -7.05 -4.26
N LEU A 122 -16.72 -8.09 -4.45
CA LEU A 122 -16.53 -8.71 -5.76
C LEU A 122 -17.79 -9.35 -6.34
N GLN A 123 -18.82 -9.64 -5.50
CA GLN A 123 -20.10 -10.17 -5.99
C GLN A 123 -20.93 -9.14 -6.76
N VAL A 124 -20.67 -7.85 -6.53
CA VAL A 124 -21.36 -6.75 -7.23
C VAL A 124 -20.47 -6.07 -8.29
N MET A 125 -19.25 -6.55 -8.45
CA MET A 125 -18.33 -6.00 -9.44
C MET A 125 -18.76 -6.43 -10.85
N THR A 126 -18.82 -5.48 -11.78
CA THR A 126 -18.98 -5.77 -13.20
C THR A 126 -17.63 -5.85 -13.89
N GLU A 127 -17.49 -6.80 -14.82
CA GLU A 127 -16.29 -6.88 -15.65
C GLU A 127 -16.02 -5.57 -16.38
N ALA A 128 -14.80 -5.06 -16.24
CA ALA A 128 -14.33 -3.94 -17.03
C ALA A 128 -13.76 -4.46 -18.35
N THR A 129 -14.10 -3.79 -19.44
CA THR A 129 -13.53 -4.10 -20.75
C THR A 129 -12.26 -3.27 -20.94
N LEU A 130 -11.13 -3.94 -21.17
CA LEU A 130 -9.92 -3.26 -21.58
C LEU A 130 -10.06 -2.70 -23.00
N SER A 131 -9.50 -1.52 -23.25
CA SER A 131 -9.37 -1.03 -24.63
C SER A 131 -8.38 -1.91 -25.40
N GLY A 132 -8.55 -2.01 -26.74
CA GLY A 132 -7.76 -2.93 -27.57
C GLY A 132 -6.24 -2.67 -27.59
N ASP A 133 -5.80 -1.52 -27.08
CA ASP A 133 -4.38 -1.14 -27.03
C ASP A 133 -3.66 -1.64 -25.77
N TYR A 134 -4.41 -2.24 -24.84
CA TYR A 134 -3.85 -2.72 -23.57
C TYR A 134 -3.95 -4.23 -23.47
N THR A 135 -2.90 -4.83 -22.92
CA THR A 135 -2.88 -6.24 -22.51
C THR A 135 -2.38 -6.34 -21.07
N ILE A 136 -2.88 -7.34 -20.34
CA ILE A 136 -2.43 -7.67 -18.99
C ILE A 136 -1.78 -9.04 -19.04
N GLN A 137 -0.57 -9.13 -18.50
CA GLN A 137 0.16 -10.40 -18.40
C GLN A 137 0.43 -10.68 -16.92
N GLN A 138 0.07 -11.86 -16.47
CA GLN A 138 0.57 -12.37 -15.20
C GLN A 138 2.02 -12.80 -15.37
N VAL A 139 2.88 -12.38 -14.45
CA VAL A 139 4.33 -12.61 -14.48
C VAL A 139 4.78 -13.38 -13.26
N GLY A 140 5.85 -14.14 -13.40
CA GLY A 140 6.45 -14.95 -12.36
C GLY A 140 7.88 -14.53 -12.03
N ALA A 141 8.60 -15.41 -11.31
CA ALA A 141 9.98 -15.15 -10.92
C ALA A 141 10.91 -14.96 -12.14
N ASP A 142 10.61 -15.58 -13.27
CA ASP A 142 11.40 -15.46 -14.50
C ASP A 142 11.30 -14.07 -15.14
N GLU A 143 10.19 -13.34 -14.90
CA GLU A 143 9.98 -11.96 -15.35
C GLU A 143 10.17 -10.93 -14.24
N HIS A 144 10.89 -11.31 -13.19
CA HIS A 144 11.14 -10.44 -12.02
C HIS A 144 11.65 -9.05 -12.42
N ASP A 145 12.67 -8.99 -13.24
CA ASP A 145 13.28 -7.72 -13.66
C ASP A 145 12.32 -6.84 -14.45
N LEU A 146 11.47 -7.41 -15.29
CA LEU A 146 10.45 -6.68 -16.03
C LEU A 146 9.47 -5.98 -15.09
N TRP A 147 8.99 -6.72 -14.09
CA TRP A 147 8.05 -6.17 -13.10
C TRP A 147 8.71 -5.08 -12.27
N VAL A 148 9.92 -5.35 -11.73
CA VAL A 148 10.67 -4.43 -10.88
C VAL A 148 11.02 -3.13 -11.59
N ASP A 149 11.49 -3.21 -12.83
CA ASP A 149 11.87 -2.01 -13.61
C ASP A 149 10.65 -1.15 -13.96
N THR A 150 9.51 -1.80 -14.26
CA THR A 150 8.25 -1.08 -14.54
C THR A 150 7.74 -0.39 -13.27
N PHE A 151 7.73 -1.10 -12.14
CA PHE A 151 7.32 -0.55 -10.85
C PHE A 151 8.23 0.59 -10.39
N ALA A 152 9.54 0.38 -10.42
CA ALA A 152 10.51 1.40 -10.02
C ALA A 152 10.37 2.69 -10.84
N LYS A 153 10.15 2.55 -12.15
CA LYS A 153 9.96 3.69 -13.05
C LYS A 153 8.64 4.42 -12.80
N GLY A 154 7.55 3.68 -12.57
CA GLY A 154 6.22 4.26 -12.35
C GLY A 154 6.13 5.09 -11.09
N TYR A 155 6.81 4.66 -10.03
CA TYR A 155 6.83 5.33 -8.73
C TYR A 155 8.08 6.18 -8.47
N GLU A 156 8.98 6.29 -9.45
CA GLU A 156 10.28 7.00 -9.30
C GLU A 156 11.11 6.47 -8.11
N LEU A 157 11.02 5.15 -7.84
CA LEU A 157 11.69 4.50 -6.73
C LEU A 157 13.09 4.02 -7.12
N PRO A 158 14.04 3.98 -6.17
CA PRO A 158 15.29 3.25 -6.38
C PRO A 158 15.00 1.77 -6.70
N ARG A 159 15.62 1.25 -7.77
CA ARG A 159 15.41 -0.15 -8.22
C ARG A 159 15.67 -1.15 -7.09
N GLU A 160 16.67 -0.90 -6.26
CA GLU A 160 17.00 -1.75 -5.11
C GLU A 160 15.84 -1.86 -4.10
N PHE A 161 15.11 -0.76 -3.89
CA PHE A 161 13.91 -0.77 -3.06
C PHE A 161 12.77 -1.53 -3.75
N ALA A 162 12.49 -1.21 -5.02
CA ALA A 162 11.45 -1.87 -5.81
C ALA A 162 11.67 -3.39 -5.93
N ASN A 163 12.93 -3.82 -6.01
CA ASN A 163 13.34 -5.22 -6.08
C ASN A 163 12.79 -6.07 -4.93
N ARG A 164 12.58 -5.49 -3.75
CA ARG A 164 12.03 -6.21 -2.60
C ARG A 164 10.59 -6.68 -2.80
N PHE A 165 9.84 -5.98 -3.65
CA PHE A 165 8.42 -6.25 -3.91
C PHE A 165 8.21 -7.18 -5.13
N GLY A 166 9.23 -7.47 -5.91
CA GLY A 166 9.09 -8.22 -7.15
C GLY A 166 8.79 -9.71 -6.96
N PRO A 167 8.29 -10.38 -7.99
CA PRO A 167 7.82 -11.78 -7.93
C PRO A 167 8.87 -12.81 -7.52
N GLY A 168 10.16 -12.49 -7.69
CA GLY A 168 11.26 -13.32 -7.19
C GLY A 168 11.50 -13.23 -5.68
N ASN A 169 10.85 -12.29 -4.98
CA ASN A 169 11.04 -11.99 -3.55
C ASN A 169 9.75 -12.10 -2.74
N VAL A 170 8.90 -13.08 -3.05
CA VAL A 170 7.70 -13.34 -2.25
C VAL A 170 8.10 -13.52 -0.77
N PRO A 171 7.41 -12.86 0.16
CA PRO A 171 7.77 -12.91 1.58
C PRO A 171 7.86 -14.33 2.12
N SER A 172 8.97 -14.66 2.79
CA SER A 172 9.17 -15.99 3.42
C SER A 172 8.20 -16.25 4.58
N ILE A 173 7.53 -15.20 5.08
CA ILE A 173 6.50 -15.32 6.12
C ILE A 173 5.09 -15.50 5.52
N ALA A 174 4.96 -15.54 4.20
CA ALA A 174 3.71 -15.84 3.53
C ALA A 174 3.20 -17.20 4.01
N LYS A 175 1.93 -17.28 4.40
CA LYS A 175 1.31 -18.54 4.78
C LYS A 175 1.02 -19.36 3.52
N GLU A 176 0.98 -20.68 3.65
CA GLU A 176 0.59 -21.57 2.54
C GLU A 176 -0.79 -21.26 1.94
N THR A 177 -1.64 -20.55 2.69
CA THR A 177 -2.98 -20.11 2.26
C THR A 177 -2.98 -18.76 1.56
N GLU A 178 -1.84 -18.09 1.47
CA GLU A 178 -1.71 -16.80 0.82
C GLU A 178 -1.19 -16.97 -0.61
N GLU A 179 -1.84 -16.34 -1.58
CA GLU A 179 -1.45 -16.36 -2.98
C GLU A 179 -1.01 -14.96 -3.40
N TYR A 180 0.13 -14.88 -4.06
CA TYR A 180 0.71 -13.64 -4.60
C TYR A 180 0.68 -13.71 -6.11
N ARG A 181 0.00 -12.78 -6.75
CA ARG A 181 -0.09 -12.67 -8.19
C ARG A 181 0.47 -11.34 -8.65
N TYR A 182 1.36 -11.38 -9.59
CA TYR A 182 2.01 -10.20 -10.15
C TYR A 182 1.56 -10.01 -11.59
N TYR A 183 1.29 -8.77 -11.96
CA TYR A 183 0.85 -8.45 -13.31
C TYR A 183 1.65 -7.26 -13.83
N VAL A 184 1.86 -7.27 -15.16
CA VAL A 184 2.35 -6.13 -15.93
C VAL A 184 1.28 -5.77 -16.96
N VAL A 185 0.97 -4.50 -17.06
CA VAL A 185 0.09 -3.94 -18.07
C VAL A 185 0.94 -3.38 -19.19
N PHE A 186 0.63 -3.76 -20.41
CA PHE A 186 1.29 -3.26 -21.60
C PHE A 186 0.34 -2.38 -22.40
N LYS A 187 0.88 -1.34 -23.00
CA LYS A 187 0.23 -0.52 -24.01
C LYS A 187 1.10 -0.55 -25.28
N ASN A 188 0.55 -1.10 -26.39
CA ASN A 188 1.32 -1.28 -27.63
C ASN A 188 2.68 -1.96 -27.37
N ASP A 189 2.68 -3.06 -26.63
CA ASP A 189 3.84 -3.86 -26.24
C ASP A 189 4.85 -3.17 -25.30
N LEU A 190 4.57 -1.95 -24.84
CA LEU A 190 5.39 -1.25 -23.84
C LEU A 190 4.82 -1.46 -22.44
N PRO A 191 5.61 -1.88 -21.44
CA PRO A 191 5.16 -2.00 -20.06
C PRO A 191 4.89 -0.60 -19.50
N VAL A 192 3.67 -0.39 -18.97
CA VAL A 192 3.20 0.92 -18.52
C VAL A 192 2.68 0.94 -17.09
N SER A 193 2.34 -0.20 -16.52
CA SER A 193 1.88 -0.31 -15.13
C SER A 193 2.14 -1.72 -14.59
N THR A 194 2.08 -1.84 -13.29
CA THR A 194 2.21 -3.10 -12.56
C THR A 194 1.00 -3.30 -11.67
N SER A 195 0.77 -4.52 -11.20
CA SER A 195 -0.09 -4.81 -10.05
C SER A 195 0.50 -5.96 -9.25
N LEU A 196 0.30 -5.90 -7.95
CA LEU A 196 0.52 -7.00 -7.02
C LEU A 196 -0.79 -7.28 -6.33
N ASP A 197 -1.33 -8.46 -6.56
CA ASP A 197 -2.53 -8.95 -5.88
C ASP A 197 -2.12 -9.95 -4.79
N ILE A 198 -2.60 -9.74 -3.58
CA ILE A 198 -2.40 -10.65 -2.45
C ILE A 198 -3.76 -11.19 -2.06
N ILE A 199 -3.92 -12.50 -2.18
CA ILE A 199 -5.17 -13.20 -1.88
C ILE A 199 -4.99 -13.92 -0.56
N ARG A 200 -5.81 -13.56 0.43
CA ARG A 200 -5.83 -14.18 1.75
C ARG A 200 -7.20 -14.07 2.40
N ASP A 201 -7.63 -15.14 3.06
CA ASP A 201 -8.87 -15.17 3.86
C ASP A 201 -10.11 -14.64 3.10
N GLY A 202 -10.21 -14.88 1.77
CA GLY A 202 -11.31 -14.45 0.92
C GLY A 202 -11.26 -12.95 0.53
N ILE A 203 -10.15 -12.29 0.79
CA ILE A 203 -9.90 -10.89 0.42
C ILE A 203 -8.84 -10.84 -0.66
N VAL A 204 -9.01 -9.98 -1.64
CA VAL A 204 -7.98 -9.61 -2.62
C VAL A 204 -7.51 -8.21 -2.30
N GLU A 205 -6.24 -8.09 -1.98
CA GLU A 205 -5.57 -6.82 -1.75
C GLU A 205 -4.80 -6.45 -3.02
N VAL A 206 -4.96 -5.23 -3.52
CA VAL A 206 -4.30 -4.77 -4.76
C VAL A 206 -3.35 -3.64 -4.44
N TYR A 207 -2.09 -3.81 -4.82
CA TYR A 207 -0.99 -2.86 -4.58
C TYR A 207 -0.17 -2.60 -5.84
N CYS A 208 0.67 -1.59 -5.77
CA CYS A 208 1.70 -1.31 -6.80
C CYS A 208 1.11 -1.05 -8.20
N ILE A 209 -0.02 -0.31 -8.26
CA ILE A 209 -0.72 0.01 -9.51
C ILE A 209 -0.11 1.26 -10.15
#